data_2760e03e28728842ed2b3a30cc5d084b
#
_entry.id   2760e03e28728842ed2b3a30cc5d084b
#
_cell.length_a   1.000
_cell.length_b   1.000
_cell.length_c   1.000
_cell.angle_alpha   90.00
_cell.angle_beta   90.00
_cell.angle_gamma   90.00
#
_symmetry.space_group_name_H-M   'P 1'
#
loop_
_entity.id
_entity.type
_entity.pdbx_description
1 polymer ?
#
loop_
_entity_poly.entity_id
_entity_poly.type
_entity_poly.pdbx_seq_one_letter_code
_entity_poly.pdbx_strand_id
1 'polypeptide(L)'
;MNRTPADSTSGAAPAPSGTLTPYIIVKGAAKAIEFYVRVFGAVEQYRLTEPGGSGKLGHAELAIGAGRLMLADEFRDFGALAPSSVGGTPVSLHLEVADVDAVVARAASAGATIVRSPKDEFFGERRATIVDPFGHCWFLGTPKEAVTPAEMQRRWNRMMAQG
;
A
#
# COMPACT_ATOMS: atom_id res chain seq x y z
N MET A 1 -50.13 -13.27 26.21
CA MET A 1 -48.71 -13.28 26.59
C MET A 1 -47.90 -13.67 25.36
N ASN A 2 -47.43 -12.67 24.62
CA ASN A 2 -46.62 -12.88 23.42
C ASN A 2 -45.13 -12.77 23.81
N ARG A 3 -44.40 -13.87 23.72
CA ARG A 3 -42.95 -13.86 23.82
C ARG A 3 -42.38 -13.56 22.43
N THR A 4 -41.73 -12.40 22.31
CA THR A 4 -40.88 -12.07 21.19
C THR A 4 -39.64 -12.97 21.19
N PRO A 5 -39.23 -13.62 20.07
CA PRO A 5 -37.97 -14.35 20.03
C PRO A 5 -36.81 -13.34 20.05
N ALA A 6 -35.88 -13.58 20.96
CA ALA A 6 -34.60 -12.86 20.98
C ALA A 6 -33.79 -13.22 19.72
N ASP A 7 -33.45 -12.22 18.93
CA ASP A 7 -32.58 -12.31 17.77
C ASP A 7 -31.14 -12.52 18.25
N SER A 8 -30.74 -13.78 18.40
CA SER A 8 -29.36 -14.16 18.72
C SER A 8 -28.58 -14.43 17.44
N THR A 9 -28.26 -13.40 16.71
CA THR A 9 -27.19 -13.47 15.72
C THR A 9 -25.84 -13.50 16.45
N SER A 10 -25.47 -14.67 16.94
CA SER A 10 -24.10 -14.99 17.33
C SER A 10 -23.25 -14.99 16.07
N GLY A 11 -22.63 -13.86 15.76
CA GLY A 11 -21.65 -13.76 14.70
C GLY A 11 -20.42 -14.57 15.08
N ALA A 12 -20.31 -15.81 14.60
CA ALA A 12 -19.08 -16.57 14.68
C ALA A 12 -17.99 -15.78 13.95
N ALA A 13 -16.80 -15.64 14.58
CA ALA A 13 -15.66 -15.02 13.93
C ALA A 13 -15.33 -15.78 12.63
N PRO A 14 -15.09 -15.08 11.52
CA PRO A 14 -14.72 -15.73 10.27
C PRO A 14 -13.42 -16.54 10.45
N ALA A 15 -13.31 -17.68 9.77
CA ALA A 15 -12.10 -18.47 9.78
C ALA A 15 -10.91 -17.63 9.28
N PRO A 16 -9.71 -17.78 9.87
CA PRO A 16 -8.52 -17.04 9.43
C PRO A 16 -8.22 -17.35 7.96
N SER A 17 -8.11 -16.29 7.13
CA SER A 17 -7.88 -16.41 5.69
C SER A 17 -6.41 -16.68 5.32
N GLY A 18 -5.48 -16.49 6.27
CA GLY A 18 -4.05 -16.54 6.01
C GLY A 18 -3.53 -15.40 5.10
N THR A 19 -4.31 -14.34 4.91
CA THR A 19 -3.95 -13.20 4.04
C THR A 19 -3.05 -12.22 4.81
N LEU A 20 -1.89 -11.89 4.22
CA LEU A 20 -1.04 -10.80 4.70
C LEU A 20 -1.63 -9.45 4.24
N THR A 21 -1.90 -8.57 5.20
CA THR A 21 -2.36 -7.20 4.92
C THR A 21 -1.38 -6.22 5.53
N PRO A 22 -0.74 -5.35 4.72
CA PRO A 22 0.10 -4.29 5.26
C PRO A 22 -0.72 -3.32 6.13
N TYR A 23 -0.13 -2.91 7.25
CA TYR A 23 -0.65 -1.84 8.10
C TYR A 23 0.41 -0.74 8.16
N ILE A 24 0.10 0.45 7.65
CA ILE A 24 1.03 1.57 7.58
C ILE A 24 0.61 2.72 8.50
N ILE A 25 1.58 3.43 9.02
CA ILE A 25 1.35 4.62 9.85
C ILE A 25 1.79 5.84 9.06
N VAL A 26 0.94 6.87 9.05
CA VAL A 26 1.17 8.11 8.30
C VAL A 26 0.91 9.33 9.16
N LYS A 27 1.42 10.49 8.76
CA LYS A 27 0.97 11.78 9.29
C LYS A 27 -0.05 12.36 8.32
N GLY A 28 -1.32 12.41 8.74
CA GLY A 28 -2.43 12.87 7.93
C GLY A 28 -3.09 11.75 7.13
N ALA A 29 -3.62 10.75 7.83
CA ALA A 29 -4.23 9.56 7.22
C ALA A 29 -5.37 9.89 6.24
N ALA A 30 -6.19 10.91 6.50
CA ALA A 30 -7.23 11.36 5.58
C ALA A 30 -6.63 11.79 4.22
N LYS A 31 -5.54 12.56 4.22
CA LYS A 31 -4.82 12.97 3.00
C LYS A 31 -4.13 11.80 2.31
N ALA A 32 -3.65 10.83 3.10
CA ALA A 32 -3.06 9.62 2.55
C ALA A 32 -4.10 8.79 1.77
N ILE A 33 -5.31 8.67 2.31
CA ILE A 33 -6.43 8.02 1.62
C ILE A 33 -6.74 8.73 0.30
N GLU A 34 -6.87 10.05 0.30
CA GLU A 34 -7.09 10.84 -0.91
C GLU A 34 -6.00 10.60 -1.97
N PHE A 35 -4.73 10.55 -1.56
CA PHE A 35 -3.61 10.23 -2.43
C PHE A 35 -3.75 8.83 -3.03
N TYR A 36 -3.99 7.80 -2.21
CA TYR A 36 -4.08 6.42 -2.68
C TYR A 36 -5.31 6.19 -3.58
N VAL A 37 -6.44 6.84 -3.29
CA VAL A 37 -7.62 6.84 -4.17
C VAL A 37 -7.28 7.48 -5.52
N ARG A 38 -6.68 8.65 -5.52
CA ARG A 38 -6.35 9.40 -6.74
C ARG A 38 -5.27 8.72 -7.59
N VAL A 39 -4.23 8.19 -6.96
CA VAL A 39 -3.03 7.68 -7.66
C VAL A 39 -3.17 6.21 -8.02
N PHE A 40 -3.61 5.39 -7.08
CA PHE A 40 -3.68 3.94 -7.23
C PHE A 40 -5.07 3.40 -7.54
N GLY A 41 -6.09 4.26 -7.53
CA GLY A 41 -7.48 3.82 -7.67
C GLY A 41 -7.97 3.02 -6.46
N ALA A 42 -7.43 3.31 -5.28
CA ALA A 42 -7.87 2.68 -4.05
C ALA A 42 -9.36 2.99 -3.77
N VAL A 43 -10.04 2.04 -3.14
CA VAL A 43 -11.43 2.23 -2.69
C VAL A 43 -11.44 2.13 -1.18
N GLU A 44 -11.82 3.23 -0.52
CA GLU A 44 -11.99 3.23 0.93
C GLU A 44 -13.15 2.33 1.33
N GLN A 45 -12.90 1.40 2.25
CA GLN A 45 -13.93 0.50 2.78
C GLN A 45 -14.60 1.12 4.00
N TYR A 46 -13.81 1.61 4.93
CA TYR A 46 -14.27 2.37 6.10
C TYR A 46 -13.09 3.07 6.78
N ARG A 47 -13.41 4.01 7.66
CA ARG A 47 -12.47 4.67 8.58
C ARG A 47 -13.05 4.83 9.98
N LEU A 48 -12.19 4.85 10.98
CA LEU A 48 -12.54 5.15 12.36
C LEU A 48 -11.80 6.43 12.78
N THR A 49 -12.57 7.46 13.10
CA THR A 49 -12.04 8.74 13.56
C THR A 49 -11.81 8.69 15.07
N GLU A 50 -10.71 9.25 15.53
CA GLU A 50 -10.39 9.39 16.96
C GLU A 50 -11.45 10.28 17.64
N PRO A 51 -12.02 9.83 18.79
CA PRO A 51 -13.16 10.50 19.40
C PRO A 51 -12.82 11.86 20.04
N GLY A 52 -11.54 12.19 20.23
CA GLY A 52 -11.09 13.45 20.85
C GLY A 52 -11.24 14.69 19.97
N GLY A 53 -11.80 14.61 18.78
CA GLY A 53 -12.04 15.73 17.87
C GLY A 53 -10.77 16.26 17.17
N SER A 54 -9.66 15.54 17.25
CA SER A 54 -8.41 15.89 16.57
C SER A 54 -8.49 15.78 15.05
N GLY A 55 -9.49 15.07 14.52
CA GLY A 55 -9.63 14.70 13.12
C GLY A 55 -8.69 13.57 12.66
N LYS A 56 -7.88 13.02 13.57
CA LYS A 56 -7.03 11.87 13.30
C LYS A 56 -7.83 10.61 13.07
N LEU A 57 -7.31 9.76 12.19
CA LEU A 57 -7.87 8.42 11.96
C LEU A 57 -7.12 7.39 12.80
N GLY A 58 -7.84 6.72 13.70
CA GLY A 58 -7.31 5.60 14.48
C GLY A 58 -7.16 4.34 13.64
N HIS A 59 -7.93 4.23 12.55
CA HIS A 59 -7.87 3.12 11.62
C HIS A 59 -8.58 3.46 10.30
N ALA A 60 -8.09 2.91 9.20
CA ALA A 60 -8.83 2.87 7.93
C ALA A 60 -8.42 1.63 7.12
N GLU A 61 -9.35 1.15 6.30
CA GLU A 61 -9.09 0.09 5.31
C GLU A 61 -9.37 0.57 3.90
N LEU A 62 -8.44 0.22 2.99
CA LEU A 62 -8.57 0.45 1.56
C LEU A 62 -8.47 -0.87 0.81
N ALA A 63 -9.28 -1.04 -0.23
CA ALA A 63 -9.04 -2.03 -1.27
C ALA A 63 -8.19 -1.38 -2.37
N ILE A 64 -7.12 -2.05 -2.82
CA ILE A 64 -6.28 -1.62 -3.94
C ILE A 64 -6.13 -2.83 -4.87
N GLY A 65 -6.79 -2.79 -6.04
CA GLY A 65 -6.91 -3.96 -6.90
C GLY A 65 -7.52 -5.16 -6.14
N ALA A 66 -6.85 -6.29 -6.15
CA ALA A 66 -7.23 -7.48 -5.36
C ALA A 66 -6.67 -7.45 -3.92
N GLY A 67 -5.82 -6.47 -3.59
CA GLY A 67 -5.15 -6.35 -2.29
C GLY A 67 -5.90 -5.45 -1.32
N ARG A 68 -5.39 -5.44 -0.09
CA ARG A 68 -5.89 -4.58 0.99
C ARG A 68 -4.74 -3.83 1.64
N LEU A 69 -4.99 -2.59 2.03
CA LEU A 69 -4.09 -1.76 2.80
C LEU A 69 -4.83 -1.22 4.02
N MET A 70 -4.25 -1.37 5.20
CA MET A 70 -4.71 -0.74 6.43
C MET A 70 -3.81 0.43 6.76
N LEU A 71 -4.36 1.49 7.35
CA LEU A 71 -3.57 2.64 7.80
C LEU A 71 -4.20 3.36 8.98
N ALA A 72 -3.35 4.08 9.70
CA ALA A 72 -3.75 5.00 10.76
C ALA A 72 -2.87 6.25 10.76
N ASP A 73 -3.32 7.29 11.45
CA ASP A 73 -2.46 8.41 11.83
C ASP A 73 -1.41 7.99 12.85
N GLU A 74 -0.33 8.77 12.93
CA GLU A 74 0.68 8.60 13.97
C GLU A 74 0.10 8.83 15.35
N PHE A 75 0.31 7.86 16.25
CA PHE A 75 0.00 7.91 17.68
C PHE A 75 1.23 7.51 18.48
N ARG A 76 2.04 8.47 18.89
CA ARG A 76 3.34 8.26 19.55
C ARG A 76 3.22 7.46 20.85
N ASP A 77 2.17 7.74 21.63
CA ASP A 77 1.94 7.11 22.93
C ASP A 77 1.67 5.59 22.81
N PHE A 78 1.26 5.15 21.62
CA PHE A 78 1.04 3.73 21.29
C PHE A 78 2.20 3.12 20.48
N GLY A 79 3.28 3.89 20.24
CA GLY A 79 4.40 3.41 19.42
C GLY A 79 4.08 3.33 17.91
N ALA A 80 2.93 3.85 17.47
CA ALA A 80 2.56 3.94 16.07
C ALA A 80 3.24 5.17 15.44
N LEU A 81 4.39 4.98 14.79
CA LEU A 81 5.24 6.05 14.26
C LEU A 81 5.24 6.04 12.73
N ALA A 82 5.10 7.23 12.14
CA ALA A 82 5.21 7.42 10.70
C ALA A 82 6.68 7.43 10.24
N PRO A 83 6.97 7.12 8.95
CA PRO A 83 8.34 7.12 8.41
C PRO A 83 9.13 8.38 8.71
N SER A 84 8.51 9.55 8.62
CA SER A 84 9.16 10.84 8.94
C SER A 84 9.56 10.99 10.42
N SER A 85 8.98 10.21 11.32
CA SER A 85 9.30 10.24 12.76
C SER A 85 10.45 9.30 13.14
N VAL A 86 10.74 8.30 12.30
CA VAL A 86 11.80 7.31 12.52
C VAL A 86 12.95 7.40 11.51
N GLY A 87 12.89 8.38 10.59
CA GLY A 87 13.94 8.61 9.60
C GLY A 87 13.81 7.77 8.34
N GLY A 88 12.67 7.16 8.09
CA GLY A 88 12.39 6.38 6.88
C GLY A 88 11.68 5.06 7.15
N THR A 89 11.65 4.19 6.15
CA THR A 89 11.07 2.84 6.26
C THR A 89 11.97 1.80 5.57
N PRO A 90 12.25 0.65 6.20
CA PRO A 90 12.97 -0.45 5.56
C PRO A 90 12.06 -1.32 4.68
N VAL A 91 10.74 -1.08 4.70
CA VAL A 91 9.75 -1.84 3.93
C VAL A 91 9.38 -1.11 2.67
N SER A 92 9.35 -1.81 1.54
CA SER A 92 8.76 -1.35 0.29
C SER A 92 7.49 -2.13 0.00
N LEU A 93 6.45 -1.44 -0.42
CA LEU A 93 5.19 -2.04 -0.86
C LEU A 93 5.24 -2.23 -2.38
N HIS A 94 4.98 -3.45 -2.85
CA HIS A 94 4.89 -3.72 -4.28
C HIS A 94 3.44 -3.69 -4.73
N LEU A 95 3.16 -2.90 -5.77
CA LEU A 95 1.85 -2.81 -6.40
C LEU A 95 1.98 -3.06 -7.90
N GLU A 96 1.32 -4.13 -8.36
CA GLU A 96 1.15 -4.39 -9.78
C GLU A 96 0.07 -3.46 -10.34
N VAL A 97 0.38 -2.79 -11.45
CA VAL A 97 -0.50 -1.83 -12.12
C VAL A 97 -0.52 -2.08 -13.63
N ALA A 98 -1.64 -1.73 -14.26
CA ALA A 98 -1.81 -1.93 -15.70
C ALA A 98 -0.85 -1.06 -16.55
N ASP A 99 -0.53 0.14 -16.08
CA ASP A 99 0.35 1.11 -16.76
C ASP A 99 1.15 1.90 -15.72
N VAL A 100 2.40 1.46 -15.51
CA VAL A 100 3.29 2.08 -14.53
C VAL A 100 3.67 3.51 -14.91
N ASP A 101 3.80 3.83 -16.19
CA ASP A 101 4.15 5.19 -16.65
C ASP A 101 3.03 6.17 -16.29
N ALA A 102 1.78 5.80 -16.54
CA ALA A 102 0.61 6.61 -16.20
C ALA A 102 0.45 6.77 -14.68
N VAL A 103 0.70 5.70 -13.90
CA VAL A 103 0.61 5.77 -12.43
C VAL A 103 1.70 6.68 -11.86
N VAL A 104 2.94 6.56 -12.34
CA VAL A 104 4.06 7.42 -11.93
C VAL A 104 3.80 8.89 -12.23
N ALA A 105 3.25 9.20 -13.42
CA ALA A 105 2.88 10.58 -13.77
C ALA A 105 1.82 11.15 -12.81
N ARG A 106 0.78 10.36 -12.47
CA ARG A 106 -0.23 10.77 -11.47
C ARG A 106 0.38 10.95 -10.08
N ALA A 107 1.26 10.03 -9.68
CA ALA A 107 1.93 10.10 -8.37
C ALA A 107 2.81 11.35 -8.25
N ALA A 108 3.60 11.67 -9.27
CA ALA A 108 4.42 12.89 -9.32
C ALA A 108 3.55 14.14 -9.21
N SER A 109 2.45 14.21 -9.97
CA SER A 109 1.49 15.33 -9.90
C SER A 109 0.78 15.45 -8.56
N ALA A 110 0.76 14.37 -7.77
CA ALA A 110 0.19 14.32 -6.42
C ALA A 110 1.25 14.49 -5.31
N GLY A 111 2.50 14.82 -5.65
CA GLY A 111 3.55 15.14 -4.69
C GLY A 111 4.44 13.97 -4.28
N ALA A 112 4.37 12.82 -4.96
CA ALA A 112 5.31 11.73 -4.73
C ALA A 112 6.70 12.07 -5.31
N THR A 113 7.75 11.56 -4.66
CA THR A 113 9.13 11.63 -5.16
C THR A 113 9.41 10.41 -6.02
N ILE A 114 9.88 10.63 -7.25
CA ILE A 114 10.32 9.56 -8.14
C ILE A 114 11.77 9.21 -7.82
N VAL A 115 11.98 8.03 -7.22
CA VAL A 115 13.31 7.51 -6.88
C VAL A 115 13.95 6.82 -8.08
N ARG A 116 13.15 6.05 -8.83
CA ARG A 116 13.55 5.41 -10.09
C ARG A 116 12.43 5.57 -11.10
N SER A 117 12.75 6.16 -12.25
CA SER A 117 11.80 6.28 -13.36
C SER A 117 11.42 4.91 -13.93
N PRO A 118 10.27 4.80 -14.60
CA PRO A 118 9.85 3.55 -15.23
C PRO A 118 10.91 3.02 -16.20
N LYS A 119 11.33 1.77 -16.02
CA LYS A 119 12.32 1.08 -16.82
C LYS A 119 11.94 -0.39 -16.96
N ASP A 120 12.24 -0.98 -18.12
CA ASP A 120 12.08 -2.41 -18.31
C ASP A 120 13.21 -3.14 -17.60
N GLU A 121 12.85 -4.06 -16.72
CA GLU A 121 13.77 -4.79 -15.85
C GLU A 121 13.99 -6.23 -16.35
N PHE A 122 15.13 -6.80 -16.01
CA PHE A 122 15.54 -8.12 -16.49
C PHE A 122 14.59 -9.26 -16.08
N PHE A 123 13.78 -9.06 -15.04
CA PHE A 123 12.83 -10.04 -14.52
C PHE A 123 11.44 -9.96 -15.16
N GLY A 124 11.29 -9.18 -16.23
CA GLY A 124 10.07 -9.18 -17.05
C GLY A 124 9.00 -8.18 -16.65
N GLU A 125 9.33 -7.20 -15.84
CA GLU A 125 8.45 -6.09 -15.49
C GLU A 125 8.99 -4.75 -16.01
N ARG A 126 8.09 -3.85 -16.37
CA ARG A 126 8.41 -2.43 -16.40
C ARG A 126 8.14 -1.86 -15.02
N ARG A 127 9.19 -1.40 -14.34
CA ARG A 127 9.14 -1.04 -12.92
C ARG A 127 9.59 0.38 -12.67
N ALA A 128 8.97 1.02 -11.68
CA ALA A 128 9.39 2.28 -11.09
C ALA A 128 9.47 2.17 -9.57
N THR A 129 10.18 3.10 -8.94
CA THR A 129 10.20 3.26 -7.48
C THR A 129 9.81 4.69 -7.14
N ILE A 130 8.83 4.84 -6.27
CA ILE A 130 8.42 6.14 -5.74
C ILE A 130 8.42 6.12 -4.22
N VAL A 131 8.55 7.31 -3.62
CA VAL A 131 8.22 7.55 -2.21
C VAL A 131 7.00 8.46 -2.19
N ASP A 132 5.94 8.02 -1.51
CA ASP A 132 4.72 8.81 -1.37
C ASP A 132 4.93 10.03 -0.45
N PRO A 133 4.01 11.02 -0.42
CA PRO A 133 4.15 12.21 0.43
C PRO A 133 4.20 11.91 1.93
N PHE A 134 3.91 10.67 2.35
CA PHE A 134 3.89 10.22 3.74
C PHE A 134 5.14 9.43 4.13
N GLY A 135 6.05 9.21 3.17
CA GLY A 135 7.36 8.58 3.38
C GLY A 135 7.39 7.09 3.12
N HIS A 136 6.32 6.47 2.64
CA HIS A 136 6.32 5.05 2.27
C HIS A 136 6.87 4.83 0.87
N CYS A 137 7.72 3.79 0.75
CA CYS A 137 8.32 3.39 -0.52
C CYS A 137 7.42 2.40 -1.26
N TRP A 138 7.20 2.66 -2.55
CA TRP A 138 6.39 1.83 -3.43
C TRP A 138 7.21 1.38 -4.64
N PHE A 139 7.21 0.08 -4.88
CA PHE A 139 7.60 -0.52 -6.15
C PHE A 139 6.36 -0.69 -7.00
N LEU A 140 6.30 0.02 -8.13
CA LEU A 140 5.19 -0.05 -9.07
C LEU A 140 5.64 -0.86 -10.27
N GLY A 141 4.91 -1.90 -10.64
CA GLY A 141 5.28 -2.79 -11.74
C GLY A 141 4.14 -3.06 -12.71
N THR A 142 4.46 -3.08 -14.01
CA THR A 142 3.58 -3.59 -15.05
C THR A 142 4.23 -4.83 -15.64
N PRO A 143 3.60 -6.02 -15.57
CA PRO A 143 4.11 -7.22 -16.20
C PRO A 143 4.26 -7.03 -17.72
N LYS A 144 5.39 -7.44 -18.28
CA LYS A 144 5.71 -7.34 -19.71
C LYS A 144 5.95 -8.70 -20.33
N GLU A 145 6.58 -9.60 -19.60
CA GLU A 145 7.01 -10.89 -20.09
C GLU A 145 7.03 -11.90 -18.92
N ALA A 146 6.61 -13.12 -19.19
CA ALA A 146 6.75 -14.22 -18.22
C ALA A 146 8.20 -14.76 -18.29
N VAL A 147 8.97 -14.55 -17.23
CA VAL A 147 10.36 -15.01 -17.13
C VAL A 147 10.45 -16.14 -16.12
N THR A 148 11.03 -17.28 -16.53
CA THR A 148 11.26 -18.39 -15.59
C THR A 148 12.35 -18.04 -14.56
N PRO A 149 12.32 -18.62 -13.34
CA PRO A 149 13.35 -18.39 -12.35
C PRO A 149 14.78 -18.67 -12.86
N ALA A 150 14.96 -19.71 -13.67
CA ALA A 150 16.26 -20.05 -14.26
C ALA A 150 16.75 -18.99 -15.25
N GLU A 151 15.85 -18.45 -16.09
CA GLU A 151 16.20 -17.35 -17.01
C GLU A 151 16.47 -16.06 -16.23
N MET A 152 15.68 -15.78 -15.21
CA MET A 152 15.87 -14.64 -14.34
C MET A 152 17.27 -14.65 -13.70
N GLN A 153 17.71 -15.81 -13.20
CA GLN A 153 19.05 -15.98 -12.64
C GLN A 153 20.14 -15.79 -13.71
N ARG A 154 19.95 -16.31 -14.92
CA ARG A 154 20.91 -16.09 -16.02
C ARG A 154 21.04 -14.61 -16.39
N ARG A 155 19.92 -13.88 -16.49
CA ARG A 155 19.91 -12.44 -16.80
C ARG A 155 20.57 -11.64 -15.67
N TRP A 156 20.30 -11.98 -14.41
CA TRP A 156 20.95 -11.38 -13.24
C TRP A 156 22.47 -11.55 -13.30
N ASN A 157 22.94 -12.78 -13.52
CA ASN A 157 24.37 -13.07 -13.58
C ASN A 157 25.08 -12.27 -14.71
N ARG A 158 24.46 -12.17 -15.89
CA ARG A 158 25.00 -11.35 -16.99
C ARG A 158 25.11 -9.89 -16.63
N MET A 159 24.07 -9.35 -15.98
CA MET A 159 24.06 -7.94 -15.58
C MET A 159 25.16 -7.65 -14.55
N MET A 160 25.36 -8.54 -13.58
CA MET A 160 26.40 -8.38 -12.56
C MET A 160 27.83 -8.55 -13.10
N ALA A 161 28.02 -9.25 -14.21
CA ALA A 161 29.33 -9.43 -14.85
C ALA A 161 29.75 -8.22 -15.73
N GLN A 162 28.83 -7.29 -15.99
CA GLN A 162 29.05 -6.12 -16.85
C GLN A 162 29.22 -4.81 -16.07
N GLY A 163 29.02 -4.82 -14.75
CA GLY A 163 29.18 -3.69 -13.83
C GLY A 163 30.39 -3.83 -12.96
#